data_b34dbe2bacd27c60908b368b2adb8211
#
_entry.id   b34dbe2bacd27c60908b368b2adb8211
#
_cell.length_a   1.000
_cell.length_b   1.000
_cell.length_c   1.000
_cell.angle_alpha   90.00
_cell.angle_beta   90.00
_cell.angle_gamma   90.00
#
_symmetry.space_group_name_H-M   'P 1'
#
loop_
_entity.id
_entity.type
_entity.pdbx_description
1 polymer ?
#
loop_
_entity_poly.entity_id
_entity_poly.type
_entity_poly.pdbx_seq_one_letter_code
_entity_poly.pdbx_strand_id
1 'polypeptide(L)'
;MKKKFLVATALLAGSVVGAPALAVENPMDQAGIQHNMYLGCLMELNVSAEDALAVLVKKCGYAPGVPIERFVATQQPIVDGVDPTRPMTENLAGLRQQLSAYEFSFIVRMDQIVENAEDLDAAAVQFEELEREAIARLDPRSKNGALILGGLSVAKHSNRYWANVVAERGEAAAGGTAAKKKGRFWRWLAVIGSDAAGFLLTENPVVAAATSNTVYDIVLGETTTPTPGD
;
A
#
# COMPACT_ATOMS: atom_id res chain seq x y z
N MET A 1 52.61 65.60 -5.04
CA MET A 1 52.32 64.35 -4.30
C MET A 1 50.84 64.02 -4.46
N LYS A 2 50.50 63.07 -5.36
CA LYS A 2 49.09 62.68 -5.63
C LYS A 2 48.84 61.35 -4.93
N LYS A 3 47.98 61.35 -3.90
CA LYS A 3 47.55 60.14 -3.21
C LYS A 3 46.46 59.44 -4.02
N LYS A 4 46.71 58.19 -4.43
CA LYS A 4 45.73 57.30 -5.07
C LYS A 4 44.97 56.58 -3.97
N PHE A 5 43.63 56.73 -3.93
CA PHE A 5 42.74 55.93 -3.11
C PHE A 5 42.35 54.66 -3.89
N LEU A 6 42.69 53.51 -3.34
CA LEU A 6 42.23 52.20 -3.80
C LEU A 6 40.89 51.92 -3.06
N VAL A 7 39.82 51.81 -3.87
CA VAL A 7 38.51 51.36 -3.36
C VAL A 7 38.48 49.84 -3.57
N ALA A 8 38.49 49.11 -2.48
CA ALA A 8 38.31 47.66 -2.48
C ALA A 8 36.82 47.35 -2.49
N THR A 9 36.28 46.83 -3.58
CA THR A 9 34.89 46.33 -3.71
C THR A 9 34.83 44.90 -3.17
N ALA A 10 34.27 44.70 -1.99
CA ALA A 10 33.99 43.39 -1.43
C ALA A 10 32.73 42.79 -2.08
N LEU A 11 32.90 41.75 -2.89
CA LEU A 11 31.82 40.94 -3.41
C LEU A 11 31.31 40.00 -2.29
N LEU A 12 30.14 40.31 -1.72
CA LEU A 12 29.42 39.42 -0.85
C LEU A 12 28.76 38.32 -1.71
N ALA A 13 29.39 37.14 -1.73
CA ALA A 13 28.77 35.95 -2.27
C ALA A 13 27.70 35.47 -1.29
N GLY A 14 26.44 35.85 -1.53
CA GLY A 14 25.30 35.36 -0.78
C GLY A 14 25.07 33.87 -1.10
N SER A 15 25.42 33.00 -0.16
CA SER A 15 25.02 31.58 -0.19
C SER A 15 23.51 31.52 0.02
N VAL A 16 22.75 31.25 -1.07
CA VAL A 16 21.35 30.91 -0.97
C VAL A 16 21.31 29.50 -0.35
N VAL A 17 21.14 29.42 0.94
CA VAL A 17 20.78 28.16 1.61
C VAL A 17 19.35 27.85 1.16
N GLY A 18 19.23 26.96 0.17
CA GLY A 18 17.94 26.44 -0.26
C GLY A 18 17.25 25.81 0.94
N ALA A 19 16.09 26.35 1.32
CA ALA A 19 15.23 25.71 2.31
C ALA A 19 14.96 24.28 1.81
N PRO A 20 15.00 23.24 2.67
CA PRO A 20 14.62 21.90 2.26
C PRO A 20 13.19 21.98 1.72
N ALA A 21 13.00 21.57 0.48
CA ALA A 21 11.66 21.44 -0.10
C ALA A 21 10.90 20.48 0.79
N LEU A 22 9.87 20.99 1.47
CA LEU A 22 8.95 20.14 2.23
C LEU A 22 8.42 19.09 1.26
N ALA A 23 8.59 17.82 1.58
CA ALA A 23 8.04 16.75 0.78
C ALA A 23 6.52 16.98 0.71
N VAL A 24 5.99 17.08 -0.51
CA VAL A 24 4.54 17.24 -0.69
C VAL A 24 3.91 15.92 -0.26
N GLU A 25 3.09 15.97 0.78
CA GLU A 25 2.39 14.80 1.29
C GLU A 25 1.31 14.35 0.29
N ASN A 26 1.05 13.05 0.25
CA ASN A 26 -0.03 12.49 -0.54
C ASN A 26 -1.39 12.99 0.00
N PRO A 27 -2.18 13.74 -0.77
CA PRO A 27 -3.49 14.21 -0.31
C PRO A 27 -4.46 13.07 0.05
N MET A 28 -4.20 11.85 -0.43
CA MET A 28 -4.98 10.65 -0.16
C MET A 28 -4.31 9.71 0.87
N ASP A 29 -3.31 10.18 1.62
CA ASP A 29 -2.54 9.36 2.58
C ASP A 29 -3.42 8.73 3.68
N GLN A 30 -4.55 9.39 3.98
CA GLN A 30 -5.52 8.89 4.93
C GLN A 30 -6.11 7.52 4.55
N ALA A 31 -6.11 7.14 3.26
CA ALA A 31 -6.59 5.83 2.80
C ALA A 31 -5.73 4.69 3.37
N GLY A 32 -4.41 4.81 3.29
CA GLY A 32 -3.49 3.81 3.84
C GLY A 32 -3.48 3.77 5.36
N ILE A 33 -3.58 4.94 6.02
CA ILE A 33 -3.67 5.03 7.49
C ILE A 33 -4.93 4.30 7.99
N GLN A 34 -6.08 4.55 7.38
CA GLN A 34 -7.34 3.89 7.74
C GLN A 34 -7.30 2.39 7.43
N HIS A 35 -6.75 1.99 6.29
CA HIS A 35 -6.53 0.59 5.96
C HIS A 35 -5.80 -0.13 7.10
N ASN A 36 -4.65 0.36 7.52
CA ASN A 36 -3.86 -0.26 8.58
C ASN A 36 -4.57 -0.28 9.94
N MET A 37 -5.34 0.76 10.26
CA MET A 37 -6.14 0.81 11.48
C MET A 37 -7.19 -0.32 11.51
N TYR A 38 -7.91 -0.51 10.42
CA TYR A 38 -8.94 -1.54 10.32
C TYR A 38 -8.35 -2.95 10.20
N LEU A 39 -7.24 -3.10 9.46
CA LEU A 39 -6.51 -4.35 9.40
C LEU A 39 -5.98 -4.75 10.78
N GLY A 40 -5.35 -3.83 11.51
CA GLY A 40 -4.88 -4.08 12.88
C GLY A 40 -6.00 -4.58 13.79
N CYS A 41 -7.20 -3.97 13.73
CA CYS A 41 -8.35 -4.44 14.48
C CYS A 41 -8.77 -5.87 14.11
N LEU A 42 -8.78 -6.24 12.84
CA LEU A 42 -9.10 -7.61 12.39
C LEU A 42 -8.05 -8.61 12.91
N MET A 43 -6.77 -8.26 12.77
CA MET A 43 -5.67 -9.12 13.21
C MET A 43 -5.63 -9.32 14.73
N GLU A 44 -5.87 -8.27 15.52
CA GLU A 44 -5.97 -8.36 16.98
C GLU A 44 -7.14 -9.25 17.44
N LEU A 45 -8.24 -9.22 16.70
CA LEU A 45 -9.42 -10.04 16.99
C LEU A 45 -9.31 -11.46 16.42
N ASN A 46 -8.27 -11.77 15.66
CA ASN A 46 -8.07 -13.04 14.97
C ASN A 46 -9.31 -13.48 14.17
N VAL A 47 -9.77 -12.60 13.29
CA VAL A 47 -11.04 -12.73 12.56
C VAL A 47 -10.86 -13.63 11.34
N SER A 48 -11.81 -14.55 11.11
CA SER A 48 -11.85 -15.33 9.88
C SER A 48 -12.16 -14.45 8.66
N ALA A 49 -11.71 -14.87 7.47
CA ALA A 49 -11.96 -14.17 6.22
C ALA A 49 -13.45 -13.88 5.97
N GLU A 50 -14.32 -14.86 6.27
CA GLU A 50 -15.77 -14.79 6.03
C GLU A 50 -16.45 -13.73 6.91
N ASP A 51 -15.92 -13.47 8.11
CA ASP A 51 -16.50 -12.55 9.09
C ASP A 51 -15.93 -11.13 9.02
N ALA A 52 -14.86 -10.91 8.26
CA ALA A 52 -14.06 -9.67 8.28
C ALA A 52 -14.93 -8.42 8.12
N LEU A 53 -15.75 -8.32 7.07
CA LEU A 53 -16.61 -7.15 6.82
C LEU A 53 -17.62 -6.92 7.94
N ALA A 54 -18.22 -7.98 8.50
CA ALA A 54 -19.18 -7.86 9.58
C ALA A 54 -18.53 -7.41 10.89
N VAL A 55 -17.32 -7.89 11.18
CA VAL A 55 -16.54 -7.52 12.37
C VAL A 55 -16.06 -6.07 12.29
N LEU A 56 -15.64 -5.60 11.12
CA LEU A 56 -15.27 -4.20 10.89
C LEU A 56 -16.39 -3.24 11.30
N VAL A 57 -17.65 -3.58 10.99
CA VAL A 57 -18.80 -2.77 11.39
C VAL A 57 -19.13 -2.97 12.87
N LYS A 58 -19.20 -4.21 13.36
CA LYS A 58 -19.69 -4.52 14.70
C LYS A 58 -18.70 -4.23 15.83
N LYS A 59 -17.38 -4.36 15.55
CA LYS A 59 -16.34 -4.31 16.58
C LYS A 59 -15.24 -3.29 16.32
N CYS A 60 -14.94 -2.97 15.05
CA CYS A 60 -13.86 -2.05 14.71
C CYS A 60 -14.35 -0.59 14.48
N GLY A 61 -15.62 -0.32 14.71
CA GLY A 61 -16.17 1.04 14.68
C GLY A 61 -16.43 1.62 13.28
N TYR A 62 -16.42 0.80 12.24
CA TYR A 62 -16.78 1.27 10.89
C TYR A 62 -18.29 1.48 10.75
N ALA A 63 -18.68 2.60 10.16
CA ALA A 63 -20.08 2.95 9.89
C ALA A 63 -20.30 3.07 8.37
N PRO A 64 -20.86 2.05 7.70
CA PRO A 64 -20.97 2.02 6.23
C PRO A 64 -22.06 2.95 5.67
N GLY A 65 -22.87 3.59 6.51
CA GLY A 65 -24.00 4.44 6.05
C GLY A 65 -25.18 3.66 5.47
N VAL A 66 -25.12 2.33 5.44
CA VAL A 66 -26.17 1.41 4.99
C VAL A 66 -26.29 0.26 6.00
N PRO A 67 -27.40 -0.51 6.01
CA PRO A 67 -27.51 -1.70 6.84
C PRO A 67 -26.35 -2.68 6.62
N ILE A 68 -25.88 -3.31 7.70
CA ILE A 68 -24.70 -4.18 7.66
C ILE A 68 -24.87 -5.35 6.67
N GLU A 69 -26.05 -5.92 6.60
CA GLU A 69 -26.35 -7.03 5.69
C GLU A 69 -26.17 -6.61 4.22
N ARG A 70 -26.60 -5.38 3.90
CA ARG A 70 -26.44 -4.81 2.57
C ARG A 70 -24.97 -4.49 2.28
N PHE A 71 -24.23 -3.94 3.25
CA PHE A 71 -22.81 -3.67 3.12
C PHE A 71 -22.05 -4.97 2.83
N VAL A 72 -22.23 -5.99 3.65
CA VAL A 72 -21.59 -7.31 3.48
C VAL A 72 -21.97 -7.92 2.13
N ALA A 73 -23.26 -8.01 1.80
CA ALA A 73 -23.72 -8.59 0.54
C ALA A 73 -23.16 -7.88 -0.70
N THR A 74 -22.87 -6.58 -0.60
CA THR A 74 -22.31 -5.79 -1.72
C THR A 74 -20.79 -5.92 -1.81
N GLN A 75 -20.08 -5.97 -0.69
CA GLN A 75 -18.62 -5.92 -0.67
C GLN A 75 -17.97 -7.30 -0.66
N GLN A 76 -18.60 -8.32 -0.06
CA GLN A 76 -18.03 -9.67 0.02
C GLN A 76 -17.64 -10.24 -1.36
N PRO A 77 -18.47 -10.15 -2.41
CA PRO A 77 -18.08 -10.64 -3.72
C PRO A 77 -16.83 -9.96 -4.30
N ILE A 78 -16.54 -8.72 -3.89
CA ILE A 78 -15.34 -8.01 -4.33
C ILE A 78 -14.12 -8.52 -3.55
N VAL A 79 -14.27 -8.69 -2.23
CA VAL A 79 -13.21 -9.26 -1.37
C VAL A 79 -12.84 -10.66 -1.86
N ASP A 80 -13.83 -11.52 -2.10
CA ASP A 80 -13.62 -12.90 -2.56
C ASP A 80 -13.10 -12.97 -4.00
N GLY A 81 -13.34 -11.92 -4.78
CA GLY A 81 -12.93 -11.84 -6.20
C GLY A 81 -11.46 -11.45 -6.41
N VAL A 82 -10.78 -10.95 -5.38
CA VAL A 82 -9.34 -10.61 -5.47
C VAL A 82 -8.52 -11.89 -5.34
N ASP A 83 -7.91 -12.31 -6.45
CA ASP A 83 -7.07 -13.51 -6.52
C ASP A 83 -5.59 -13.13 -6.28
N PRO A 84 -4.99 -13.50 -5.13
CA PRO A 84 -3.60 -13.17 -4.81
C PRO A 84 -2.57 -13.91 -5.69
N THR A 85 -2.99 -14.91 -6.46
CA THR A 85 -2.12 -15.66 -7.35
C THR A 85 -2.00 -15.03 -8.74
N ARG A 86 -2.83 -14.01 -9.02
CA ARG A 86 -2.81 -13.25 -10.28
C ARG A 86 -2.14 -11.91 -10.11
N PRO A 87 -1.52 -11.38 -11.17
CA PRO A 87 -1.09 -10.00 -11.20
C PRO A 87 -2.23 -9.03 -10.79
N MET A 88 -1.88 -7.99 -10.07
CA MET A 88 -2.86 -6.96 -9.68
C MET A 88 -3.56 -6.35 -10.90
N THR A 89 -2.85 -6.20 -12.01
CA THR A 89 -3.39 -5.70 -13.28
C THR A 89 -4.47 -6.59 -13.89
N GLU A 90 -4.48 -7.88 -13.60
CA GLU A 90 -5.54 -8.79 -14.00
C GLU A 90 -6.77 -8.67 -13.10
N ASN A 91 -6.58 -8.60 -11.78
CA ASN A 91 -7.65 -8.32 -10.82
C ASN A 91 -8.36 -6.98 -11.14
N LEU A 92 -7.62 -6.01 -11.69
CA LEU A 92 -8.07 -4.65 -12.01
C LEU A 92 -8.37 -4.43 -13.50
N ALA A 93 -8.58 -5.50 -14.28
CA ALA A 93 -8.80 -5.40 -15.74
C ALA A 93 -9.95 -4.46 -16.11
N GLY A 94 -11.00 -4.38 -15.28
CA GLY A 94 -12.13 -3.46 -15.45
C GLY A 94 -11.77 -1.97 -15.38
N LEU A 95 -10.73 -1.61 -14.63
CA LEU A 95 -10.27 -0.22 -14.52
C LEU A 95 -9.54 0.27 -15.78
N ARG A 96 -9.03 -0.64 -16.60
CA ARG A 96 -8.34 -0.27 -17.86
C ARG A 96 -9.24 0.50 -18.83
N GLN A 97 -10.56 0.34 -18.73
CA GLN A 97 -11.52 1.07 -19.56
C GLN A 97 -11.90 2.42 -18.97
N GLN A 98 -11.65 2.63 -17.68
CA GLN A 98 -12.01 3.84 -16.94
C GLN A 98 -10.84 4.83 -16.83
N LEU A 99 -9.62 4.30 -16.81
CA LEU A 99 -8.39 5.07 -16.68
C LEU A 99 -7.75 5.31 -18.05
N SER A 100 -7.11 6.46 -18.24
CA SER A 100 -6.21 6.65 -19.38
C SER A 100 -5.03 5.68 -19.31
N ALA A 101 -4.36 5.43 -20.43
CA ALA A 101 -3.17 4.58 -20.46
C ALA A 101 -2.07 5.09 -19.51
N TYR A 102 -1.95 6.40 -19.36
CA TYR A 102 -1.00 7.02 -18.44
C TYR A 102 -1.38 6.75 -16.99
N GLU A 103 -2.64 6.98 -16.59
CA GLU A 103 -3.13 6.70 -15.25
C GLU A 103 -3.00 5.21 -14.91
N PHE A 104 -3.39 4.31 -15.83
CA PHE A 104 -3.26 2.87 -15.64
C PHE A 104 -1.79 2.41 -15.51
N SER A 105 -0.84 3.16 -16.07
CA SER A 105 0.58 2.84 -15.94
C SER A 105 1.08 2.86 -14.49
N PHE A 106 0.47 3.63 -13.59
CA PHE A 106 0.78 3.59 -12.16
C PHE A 106 0.39 2.25 -11.53
N ILE A 107 -0.76 1.68 -11.93
CA ILE A 107 -1.20 0.35 -11.49
C ILE A 107 -0.22 -0.73 -12.00
N VAL A 108 0.18 -0.65 -13.27
CA VAL A 108 1.19 -1.56 -13.84
C VAL A 108 2.50 -1.49 -13.06
N ARG A 109 2.92 -0.31 -12.67
CA ARG A 109 4.17 -0.13 -11.89
C ARG A 109 4.04 -0.61 -10.46
N MET A 110 2.88 -0.46 -9.81
CA MET A 110 2.61 -1.09 -8.51
C MET A 110 2.71 -2.62 -8.62
N ASP A 111 2.12 -3.20 -9.65
CA ASP A 111 2.17 -4.63 -9.93
C ASP A 111 3.63 -5.11 -10.14
N GLN A 112 4.41 -4.36 -10.91
CA GLN A 112 5.84 -4.63 -11.11
C GLN A 112 6.65 -4.58 -9.80
N ILE A 113 6.32 -3.69 -8.86
CA ILE A 113 6.96 -3.65 -7.54
C ILE A 113 6.63 -4.94 -6.77
N VAL A 114 5.35 -5.32 -6.74
CA VAL A 114 4.90 -6.55 -6.09
C VAL A 114 5.59 -7.80 -6.67
N GLU A 115 5.74 -7.87 -7.98
CA GLU A 115 6.34 -9.03 -8.66
C GLU A 115 7.87 -9.10 -8.53
N ASN A 116 8.55 -7.96 -8.51
CA ASN A 116 10.00 -7.90 -8.71
C ASN A 116 10.81 -7.42 -7.51
N ALA A 117 10.20 -6.87 -6.46
CA ALA A 117 10.94 -6.46 -5.28
C ALA A 117 11.63 -7.67 -4.61
N GLU A 118 12.86 -7.46 -4.19
CA GLU A 118 13.66 -8.51 -3.57
C GLU A 118 13.20 -8.81 -2.13
N ASP A 119 12.72 -7.78 -1.43
CA ASP A 119 12.18 -7.81 -0.07
C ASP A 119 11.23 -6.63 0.18
N LEU A 120 10.67 -6.56 1.39
CA LEU A 120 9.73 -5.52 1.77
C LEU A 120 10.38 -4.13 1.89
N ASP A 121 11.66 -4.04 2.23
CA ASP A 121 12.38 -2.77 2.32
C ASP A 121 12.62 -2.19 0.91
N ALA A 122 13.02 -3.04 -0.03
CA ALA A 122 13.15 -2.65 -1.44
C ALA A 122 11.80 -2.23 -2.04
N ALA A 123 10.71 -2.94 -1.71
CA ALA A 123 9.36 -2.56 -2.12
C ALA A 123 8.95 -1.21 -1.52
N ALA A 124 9.26 -0.95 -0.23
CA ALA A 124 8.94 0.33 0.43
C ALA A 124 9.54 1.52 -0.31
N VAL A 125 10.83 1.45 -0.65
CA VAL A 125 11.52 2.51 -1.40
C VAL A 125 10.85 2.76 -2.75
N GLN A 126 10.52 1.68 -3.48
CA GLN A 126 9.91 1.78 -4.80
C GLN A 126 8.48 2.34 -4.74
N PHE A 127 7.67 1.96 -3.74
CA PHE A 127 6.35 2.54 -3.52
C PHE A 127 6.42 4.03 -3.18
N GLU A 128 7.37 4.45 -2.34
CA GLU A 128 7.58 5.87 -2.00
C GLU A 128 8.00 6.69 -3.22
N GLU A 129 8.85 6.16 -4.08
CA GLU A 129 9.25 6.82 -5.33
C GLU A 129 8.09 6.96 -6.30
N LEU A 130 7.31 5.88 -6.48
CA LEU A 130 6.14 5.87 -7.34
C LEU A 130 5.06 6.84 -6.84
N GLU A 131 4.81 6.87 -5.52
CA GLU A 131 3.88 7.82 -4.90
C GLU A 131 4.32 9.27 -5.11
N ARG A 132 5.60 9.58 -4.92
CA ARG A 132 6.16 10.92 -5.15
C ARG A 132 5.96 11.38 -6.59
N GLU A 133 6.17 10.48 -7.57
CA GLU A 133 5.89 10.78 -8.96
C GLU A 133 4.39 11.01 -9.20
N ALA A 134 3.53 10.16 -8.64
CA ALA A 134 2.08 10.30 -8.78
C ALA A 134 1.57 11.63 -8.21
N ILE A 135 2.06 12.05 -7.03
CA ILE A 135 1.74 13.36 -6.43
C ILE A 135 2.12 14.52 -7.35
N ALA A 136 3.27 14.42 -8.03
CA ALA A 136 3.75 15.47 -8.94
C ALA A 136 3.00 15.51 -10.27
N ARG A 137 2.31 14.44 -10.67
CA ARG A 137 1.79 14.24 -12.02
C ARG A 137 0.28 14.10 -12.11
N LEU A 138 -0.38 13.65 -11.06
CA LEU A 138 -1.83 13.43 -11.05
C LEU A 138 -2.55 14.58 -10.36
N ASP A 139 -3.75 14.93 -10.85
CA ASP A 139 -4.62 15.86 -10.14
C ASP A 139 -5.38 15.11 -9.04
N PRO A 140 -5.11 15.38 -7.75
CA PRO A 140 -5.78 14.72 -6.64
C PRO A 140 -7.27 15.06 -6.53
N ARG A 141 -7.76 16.08 -7.25
CA ARG A 141 -9.18 16.45 -7.32
C ARG A 141 -9.91 15.69 -8.41
N SER A 142 -9.21 15.09 -9.36
CA SER A 142 -9.83 14.19 -10.33
C SER A 142 -10.17 12.87 -9.66
N LYS A 143 -11.27 12.22 -10.08
CA LYS A 143 -11.65 10.91 -9.57
C LYS A 143 -10.50 9.89 -9.73
N ASN A 144 -9.91 9.84 -10.90
CA ASN A 144 -8.86 8.88 -11.22
C ASN A 144 -7.55 9.18 -10.46
N GLY A 145 -7.18 10.46 -10.34
CA GLY A 145 -6.00 10.86 -9.58
C GLY A 145 -6.14 10.51 -8.10
N ALA A 146 -7.29 10.81 -7.49
CA ALA A 146 -7.58 10.44 -6.11
C ALA A 146 -7.54 8.91 -5.91
N LEU A 147 -8.14 8.15 -6.84
CA LEU A 147 -8.14 6.68 -6.81
C LEU A 147 -6.72 6.12 -6.80
N ILE A 148 -5.87 6.56 -7.72
CA ILE A 148 -4.49 6.06 -7.84
C ILE A 148 -3.64 6.46 -6.62
N LEU A 149 -3.74 7.72 -6.19
CA LEU A 149 -3.04 8.21 -4.99
C LEU A 149 -3.48 7.44 -3.72
N GLY A 150 -4.76 7.13 -3.60
CA GLY A 150 -5.28 6.31 -2.51
C GLY A 150 -4.76 4.87 -2.55
N GLY A 151 -4.74 4.24 -3.74
CA GLY A 151 -4.18 2.90 -3.92
C GLY A 151 -2.69 2.83 -3.58
N LEU A 152 -1.91 3.85 -3.98
CA LEU A 152 -0.48 3.97 -3.62
C LEU A 152 -0.29 4.16 -2.11
N SER A 153 -1.14 4.97 -1.48
CA SER A 153 -1.13 5.12 -0.03
C SER A 153 -1.40 3.79 0.66
N VAL A 154 -2.42 3.04 0.24
CA VAL A 154 -2.71 1.71 0.79
C VAL A 154 -1.51 0.78 0.60
N ALA A 155 -0.94 0.67 -0.59
CA ALA A 155 0.23 -0.18 -0.85
C ALA A 155 1.42 0.18 0.05
N LYS A 156 1.76 1.46 0.15
CA LYS A 156 2.85 1.98 1.00
C LYS A 156 2.64 1.65 2.49
N HIS A 157 1.46 1.95 3.01
CA HIS A 157 1.14 1.72 4.43
C HIS A 157 1.02 0.23 4.75
N SER A 158 0.41 -0.56 3.88
CA SER A 158 0.35 -2.03 3.98
C SER A 158 1.75 -2.63 4.00
N ASN A 159 2.62 -2.22 3.10
CA ASN A 159 4.00 -2.71 3.07
C ASN A 159 4.73 -2.47 4.41
N ARG A 160 4.59 -1.29 4.99
CA ARG A 160 5.16 -0.98 6.31
C ARG A 160 4.55 -1.82 7.43
N TYR A 161 3.24 -2.03 7.40
CA TYR A 161 2.54 -2.88 8.38
C TYR A 161 3.09 -4.30 8.35
N TRP A 162 3.13 -4.93 7.18
CA TRP A 162 3.60 -6.30 7.04
C TRP A 162 5.10 -6.44 7.27
N ALA A 163 5.91 -5.45 6.93
CA ALA A 163 7.33 -5.43 7.27
C ALA A 163 7.56 -5.48 8.80
N ASN A 164 6.76 -4.75 9.58
CA ASN A 164 6.81 -4.80 11.04
C ASN A 164 6.39 -6.19 11.56
N VAL A 165 5.31 -6.77 11.04
CA VAL A 165 4.86 -8.13 11.41
C VAL A 165 5.93 -9.18 11.12
N VAL A 166 6.59 -9.11 9.96
CA VAL A 166 7.70 -9.99 9.57
C VAL A 166 8.89 -9.84 10.52
N ALA A 167 9.22 -8.60 10.89
CA ALA A 167 10.31 -8.31 11.81
C ALA A 167 10.02 -8.84 13.24
N GLU A 168 8.81 -8.63 13.74
CA GLU A 168 8.37 -9.11 15.06
C GLU A 168 8.35 -10.63 15.16
N ARG A 169 8.01 -11.33 14.07
CA ARG A 169 8.05 -12.79 13.98
C ARG A 169 9.47 -13.36 13.83
N GLY A 170 10.48 -12.51 13.65
CA GLY A 170 11.86 -12.94 13.39
C GLY A 170 12.06 -13.61 12.02
N GLU A 171 11.08 -13.52 11.13
CA GLU A 171 11.15 -14.14 9.81
C GLU A 171 12.21 -13.50 8.91
N ALA A 172 12.55 -12.23 9.13
CA ALA A 172 13.60 -11.52 8.42
C ALA A 172 15.01 -12.12 8.70
N ALA A 173 15.22 -12.68 9.90
CA ALA A 173 16.50 -13.22 10.35
C ALA A 173 16.72 -14.71 9.98
N ALA A 174 15.67 -15.41 9.53
CA ALA A 174 15.80 -16.83 9.19
C ALA A 174 16.69 -17.02 7.95
N GLY A 175 17.92 -17.48 8.16
CA GLY A 175 18.91 -17.75 7.13
C GLY A 175 18.36 -18.69 6.05
N GLY A 176 18.54 -18.33 4.79
CA GLY A 176 18.14 -19.12 3.62
C GLY A 176 18.89 -18.68 2.38
N THR A 177 18.91 -19.54 1.34
CA THR A 177 19.39 -19.14 0.02
C THR A 177 18.51 -18.04 -0.57
N ALA A 178 19.04 -17.20 -1.46
CA ALA A 178 18.30 -16.11 -2.11
C ALA A 178 16.95 -16.57 -2.71
N ALA A 179 16.90 -17.76 -3.30
CA ALA A 179 15.67 -18.35 -3.84
C ALA A 179 14.61 -18.66 -2.78
N LYS A 180 15.03 -19.14 -1.58
CA LYS A 180 14.10 -19.37 -0.46
C LYS A 180 13.63 -18.05 0.17
N LYS A 181 14.47 -17.02 0.18
CA LYS A 181 14.08 -15.67 0.62
C LYS A 181 13.03 -15.08 -0.31
N LYS A 182 13.24 -15.13 -1.64
CA LYS A 182 12.28 -14.63 -2.63
C LYS A 182 10.92 -15.32 -2.52
N GLY A 183 10.87 -16.66 -2.34
CA GLY A 183 9.62 -17.41 -2.17
C GLY A 183 8.86 -17.08 -0.88
N ARG A 184 9.54 -16.57 0.16
CA ARG A 184 8.92 -16.17 1.43
C ARG A 184 8.33 -14.77 1.33
N PHE A 185 9.09 -13.81 0.77
CA PHE A 185 8.64 -12.43 0.63
C PHE A 185 7.54 -12.27 -0.41
N TRP A 186 7.50 -13.12 -1.45
CA TRP A 186 6.43 -13.10 -2.43
C TRP A 186 5.02 -13.18 -1.80
N ARG A 187 4.84 -14.00 -0.78
CA ARG A 187 3.55 -14.12 -0.08
C ARG A 187 3.10 -12.79 0.53
N TRP A 188 4.01 -12.09 1.20
CA TRP A 188 3.73 -10.79 1.78
C TRP A 188 3.46 -9.72 0.71
N LEU A 189 4.23 -9.76 -0.37
CA LEU A 189 4.02 -8.85 -1.51
C LEU A 189 2.66 -9.12 -2.19
N ALA A 190 2.21 -10.37 -2.27
CA ALA A 190 0.89 -10.72 -2.77
C ALA A 190 -0.23 -10.15 -1.89
N VAL A 191 -0.07 -10.17 -0.56
CA VAL A 191 -1.01 -9.52 0.37
C VAL A 191 -1.06 -8.00 0.09
N ILE A 192 0.09 -7.35 0.01
CA ILE A 192 0.19 -5.90 -0.26
C ILE A 192 -0.47 -5.52 -1.60
N GLY A 193 -0.23 -6.32 -2.64
CA GLY A 193 -0.86 -6.14 -3.96
C GLY A 193 -2.38 -6.27 -3.90
N SER A 194 -2.87 -7.23 -3.11
CA SER A 194 -4.31 -7.44 -2.91
C SER A 194 -4.97 -6.33 -2.10
N ASP A 195 -4.26 -5.73 -1.14
CA ASP A 195 -4.72 -4.56 -0.37
C ASP A 195 -4.95 -3.35 -1.29
N ALA A 196 -3.94 -3.07 -2.12
CA ALA A 196 -4.06 -2.02 -3.12
C ALA A 196 -5.20 -2.29 -4.11
N ALA A 197 -5.35 -3.55 -4.58
CA ALA A 197 -6.43 -3.95 -5.48
C ALA A 197 -7.80 -3.80 -4.83
N GLY A 198 -7.98 -4.23 -3.59
CA GLY A 198 -9.22 -4.07 -2.83
C GLY A 198 -9.64 -2.60 -2.71
N PHE A 199 -8.68 -1.71 -2.45
CA PHE A 199 -8.94 -0.27 -2.45
C PHE A 199 -9.31 0.25 -3.85
N LEU A 200 -8.53 -0.09 -4.86
CA LEU A 200 -8.74 0.38 -6.23
C LEU A 200 -10.08 -0.08 -6.83
N LEU A 201 -10.60 -1.23 -6.40
CA LEU A 201 -11.93 -1.72 -6.81
C LEU A 201 -13.09 -1.02 -6.10
N THR A 202 -12.89 -0.52 -4.89
CA THR A 202 -13.99 -0.09 -4.02
C THR A 202 -13.89 1.37 -3.57
N GLU A 203 -12.74 2.01 -3.75
CA GLU A 203 -12.40 3.31 -3.18
C GLU A 203 -12.56 3.34 -1.63
N ASN A 204 -12.49 2.16 -0.99
CA ASN A 204 -12.80 2.00 0.43
C ASN A 204 -11.66 1.28 1.18
N PRO A 205 -10.95 1.97 2.09
CA PRO A 205 -9.85 1.38 2.86
C PRO A 205 -10.29 0.25 3.80
N VAL A 206 -11.58 0.22 4.18
CA VAL A 206 -12.15 -0.83 5.03
C VAL A 206 -12.30 -2.14 4.26
N VAL A 207 -12.74 -2.05 3.01
CA VAL A 207 -12.83 -3.23 2.13
C VAL A 207 -11.42 -3.72 1.78
N ALA A 208 -10.48 -2.83 1.55
CA ALA A 208 -9.07 -3.20 1.38
C ALA A 208 -8.52 -3.97 2.60
N ALA A 209 -8.84 -3.54 3.82
CA ALA A 209 -8.45 -4.25 5.05
C ALA A 209 -9.09 -5.64 5.17
N ALA A 210 -10.36 -5.79 4.77
CA ALA A 210 -11.01 -7.10 4.69
C ALA A 210 -10.35 -8.00 3.64
N THR A 211 -9.99 -7.45 2.47
CA THR A 211 -9.23 -8.16 1.42
C THR A 211 -7.87 -8.62 1.96
N SER A 212 -7.15 -7.75 2.67
CA SER A 212 -5.88 -8.09 3.34
C SER A 212 -6.02 -9.30 4.26
N ASN A 213 -7.01 -9.27 5.16
CA ASN A 213 -7.27 -10.36 6.10
C ASN A 213 -7.59 -11.67 5.36
N THR A 214 -8.43 -11.61 4.33
CA THR A 214 -8.78 -12.79 3.52
C THR A 214 -7.59 -13.38 2.80
N VAL A 215 -6.78 -12.53 2.14
CA VAL A 215 -5.60 -12.98 1.42
C VAL A 215 -4.52 -13.48 2.38
N TYR A 216 -4.36 -12.85 3.53
CA TYR A 216 -3.47 -13.33 4.58
C TYR A 216 -3.80 -14.77 4.99
N ASP A 217 -5.07 -15.08 5.23
CA ASP A 217 -5.51 -16.44 5.58
C ASP A 217 -5.23 -17.44 4.45
N ILE A 218 -5.47 -17.06 3.19
CA ILE A 218 -5.20 -17.92 2.02
C ILE A 218 -3.70 -18.20 1.85
N VAL A 219 -2.87 -17.17 1.95
CA VAL A 219 -1.45 -17.27 1.54
C VAL A 219 -0.54 -17.71 2.67
N LEU A 220 -0.91 -17.41 3.91
CA LEU A 220 -0.10 -17.63 5.11
C LEU A 220 -0.76 -18.60 6.12
N GLY A 221 -2.09 -18.69 6.14
CA GLY A 221 -2.85 -19.59 7.02
C GLY A 221 -2.58 -21.08 6.75
N GLU A 222 -2.35 -21.46 5.50
CA GLU A 222 -2.00 -22.84 5.13
C GLU A 222 -0.68 -23.34 5.72
N THR A 223 0.16 -22.43 6.25
CA THR A 223 1.43 -22.80 6.88
C THR A 223 1.35 -23.08 8.38
N THR A 224 0.19 -22.85 8.99
CA THR A 224 -0.02 -22.96 10.44
C THR A 224 -0.84 -24.16 10.88
N THR A 225 -1.27 -25.04 9.96
CA THR A 225 -1.85 -26.34 10.36
C THR A 225 -0.71 -27.24 10.89
N PRO A 226 -0.62 -27.51 12.20
CA PRO A 226 0.24 -28.58 12.69
C PRO A 226 -0.29 -29.87 12.08
N THR A 227 0.55 -30.61 11.37
CA THR A 227 0.25 -31.99 10.96
C THR A 227 -0.14 -32.74 12.22
N PRO A 228 -1.36 -33.33 12.33
CA PRO A 228 -1.68 -34.14 13.49
C PRO A 228 -0.85 -35.41 13.40
N GLY A 229 0.14 -35.55 14.28
CA GLY A 229 0.86 -36.78 14.50
C GLY A 229 2.33 -36.78 14.10
N ASP A 230 3.18 -36.35 15.01
CA ASP A 230 4.48 -37.01 15.32
C ASP A 230 4.62 -37.15 16.83
#